data_392d83b7432dbe29527456b50bd379f6
#
_entry.id   392d83b7432dbe29527456b50bd379f6
#
_cell.length_a   1.000
_cell.length_b   1.000
_cell.length_c   1.000
_cell.angle_alpha   90.00
_cell.angle_beta   90.00
_cell.angle_gamma   90.00
#
_symmetry.space_group_name_H-M   'P 1'
#
loop_
_entity.id
_entity.type
_entity.pdbx_description
1 polymer ?
#
loop_
_entity_poly.entity_id
_entity_poly.type
_entity_poly.pdbx_seq_one_letter_code
_entity_poly.pdbx_strand_id
1 'polypeptide(L)'
;GRLQEIIVKMRFLDSYATSFFREQAVRILVESGIHVTAYGVGWDQCEWSDNPYLTYGGKVPAPQILPLMNDSKIVLNTMTWFKAGAHDRIFNGMLAGAVVVTDDSTYLRRTFTDGKELVMFSLKELQTLPEQVFDLFGHISHMQEITDCGYHAAKEEHTWKNRAEYIRECYLDE
;
A
#
# COMPACT_ATOMS: atom_id res chain seq x y z
N GLY A 1 -21.16 -11.15 26.79
CA GLY A 1 -22.24 -11.88 26.14
C GLY A 1 -21.83 -12.49 24.80
N ARG A 2 -22.68 -13.33 24.24
CA ARG A 2 -22.41 -14.10 22.98
C ARG A 2 -21.93 -13.24 21.80
N LEU A 3 -22.41 -11.99 21.67
CA LEU A 3 -22.00 -11.05 20.64
C LEU A 3 -20.52 -10.64 20.80
N GLN A 4 -20.06 -10.37 22.01
CA GLN A 4 -18.65 -10.03 22.28
C GLN A 4 -17.71 -11.18 21.93
N GLU A 5 -18.09 -12.42 22.24
CA GLU A 5 -17.30 -13.61 21.88
C GLU A 5 -17.22 -13.79 20.35
N ILE A 6 -18.31 -13.52 19.63
CA ILE A 6 -18.33 -13.56 18.16
C ILE A 6 -17.42 -12.49 17.58
N ILE A 7 -17.50 -11.25 18.07
CA ILE A 7 -16.65 -10.14 17.61
C ILE A 7 -15.16 -10.45 17.81
N VAL A 8 -14.79 -11.02 18.97
CA VAL A 8 -13.40 -11.40 19.25
C VAL A 8 -12.91 -12.47 18.26
N LYS A 9 -13.74 -13.46 17.95
CA LYS A 9 -13.41 -14.50 16.96
C LYS A 9 -13.31 -13.93 15.54
N MET A 10 -14.19 -12.98 15.19
CA MET A 10 -14.12 -12.30 13.88
C MET A 10 -12.83 -11.48 13.71
N ARG A 11 -12.33 -10.83 14.78
CA ARG A 11 -11.05 -10.13 14.74
C ARG A 11 -9.87 -11.03 14.38
N PHE A 12 -9.88 -12.27 14.84
CA PHE A 12 -8.86 -13.24 14.49
C PHE A 12 -8.88 -13.56 12.99
N LEU A 13 -10.07 -13.80 12.43
CA LEU A 13 -10.22 -14.05 10.98
C LEU A 13 -9.78 -12.84 10.14
N ASP A 14 -10.14 -11.65 10.58
CA ASP A 14 -9.75 -10.40 9.92
C ASP A 14 -8.23 -10.20 9.93
N SER A 15 -7.58 -10.39 11.08
CA SER A 15 -6.14 -10.33 11.22
C SER A 15 -5.44 -11.40 10.37
N TYR A 16 -5.97 -12.60 10.33
CA TYR A 16 -5.46 -13.69 9.51
C TYR A 16 -5.55 -13.35 8.01
N ALA A 17 -6.73 -12.92 7.54
CA ALA A 17 -6.93 -12.54 6.15
C ALA A 17 -6.00 -11.38 5.73
N THR A 18 -5.85 -10.38 6.60
CA THR A 18 -4.94 -9.24 6.37
C THR A 18 -3.49 -9.70 6.23
N SER A 19 -3.02 -10.57 7.12
CA SER A 19 -1.66 -11.10 7.08
C SER A 19 -1.46 -11.99 5.86
N PHE A 20 -2.41 -12.87 5.57
CA PHE A 20 -2.38 -13.78 4.42
C PHE A 20 -2.23 -13.03 3.09
N PHE A 21 -3.13 -12.09 2.78
CA PHE A 21 -3.07 -11.37 1.51
C PHE A 21 -1.84 -10.47 1.38
N ARG A 22 -1.36 -9.91 2.51
CA ARG A 22 -0.10 -9.15 2.52
C ARG A 22 1.08 -10.04 2.20
N GLU A 23 1.14 -11.20 2.82
CA GLU A 23 2.19 -12.19 2.57
C GLU A 23 2.14 -12.67 1.13
N GLN A 24 0.96 -13.04 0.62
CA GLN A 24 0.80 -13.51 -0.76
C GLN A 24 1.22 -12.46 -1.80
N ALA A 25 0.89 -11.18 -1.57
CA ALA A 25 1.29 -10.11 -2.48
C ALA A 25 2.82 -9.92 -2.53
N VAL A 26 3.50 -10.00 -1.41
CA VAL A 26 4.97 -9.94 -1.37
C VAL A 26 5.60 -11.22 -1.96
N ARG A 27 5.08 -12.38 -1.57
CA ARG A 27 5.57 -13.67 -2.02
C ARG A 27 5.55 -13.81 -3.54
N ILE A 28 4.43 -13.47 -4.18
CA ILE A 28 4.30 -13.61 -5.63
C ILE A 28 5.27 -12.70 -6.40
N LEU A 29 5.58 -11.51 -5.88
CA LEU A 29 6.57 -10.62 -6.45
C LEU A 29 7.97 -11.21 -6.34
N VAL A 30 8.33 -11.68 -5.15
CA VAL A 30 9.64 -12.29 -4.86
C VAL A 30 9.85 -13.57 -5.67
N GLU A 31 8.86 -14.45 -5.74
CA GLU A 31 8.89 -15.68 -6.55
C GLU A 31 8.98 -15.40 -8.06
N SER A 32 8.51 -14.24 -8.50
CA SER A 32 8.64 -13.78 -9.89
C SER A 32 9.97 -13.08 -10.19
N GLY A 33 10.89 -13.01 -9.23
CA GLY A 33 12.20 -12.40 -9.42
C GLY A 33 12.24 -10.88 -9.24
N ILE A 34 11.24 -10.30 -8.60
CA ILE A 34 11.20 -8.88 -8.25
C ILE A 34 11.79 -8.69 -6.86
N HIS A 35 12.81 -7.84 -6.74
CA HIS A 35 13.40 -7.52 -5.45
C HIS A 35 12.44 -6.71 -4.58
N VAL A 36 12.14 -7.25 -3.40
CA VAL A 36 11.29 -6.61 -2.40
C VAL A 36 12.06 -6.47 -1.09
N THR A 37 12.09 -5.25 -0.53
CA THR A 37 12.54 -5.03 0.83
C THR A 37 11.33 -4.93 1.76
N ALA A 38 11.19 -5.88 2.66
CA ALA A 38 10.08 -5.95 3.60
C ALA A 38 10.50 -5.50 5.00
N TYR A 39 9.77 -4.55 5.55
CA TYR A 39 9.97 -4.02 6.90
C TYR A 39 8.86 -4.48 7.83
N GLY A 40 9.20 -4.71 9.09
CA GLY A 40 8.26 -5.14 10.13
C GLY A 40 8.61 -6.48 10.73
N VAL A 41 7.64 -7.15 11.36
CA VAL A 41 7.85 -8.41 12.07
C VAL A 41 7.33 -9.58 11.24
N GLY A 42 8.05 -10.70 11.27
CA GLY A 42 7.58 -11.97 10.75
C GLY A 42 8.07 -12.32 9.34
N TRP A 43 8.66 -11.38 8.59
CA TRP A 43 9.19 -11.64 7.26
C TRP A 43 10.40 -12.59 7.25
N ASP A 44 11.16 -12.62 8.32
CA ASP A 44 12.26 -13.54 8.58
C ASP A 44 11.81 -14.95 8.99
N GLN A 45 10.51 -15.14 9.21
CA GLN A 45 9.92 -16.43 9.65
C GLN A 45 9.06 -17.09 8.57
N CYS A 46 8.91 -16.46 7.40
CA CYS A 46 8.21 -17.05 6.28
C CYS A 46 8.99 -18.25 5.71
N GLU A 47 8.30 -19.27 5.20
CA GLU A 47 8.92 -20.46 4.57
C GLU A 47 9.83 -20.12 3.38
N TRP A 48 9.60 -18.95 2.76
CA TRP A 48 10.34 -18.43 1.62
C TRP A 48 11.27 -17.26 1.98
N SER A 49 11.58 -17.08 3.26
CA SER A 49 12.43 -15.99 3.77
C SER A 49 13.88 -16.00 3.27
N ASP A 50 14.36 -17.14 2.80
CA ASP A 50 15.68 -17.36 2.19
C ASP A 50 15.72 -17.03 0.68
N ASN A 51 14.60 -16.62 0.07
CA ASN A 51 14.55 -16.28 -1.34
C ASN A 51 15.48 -15.08 -1.64
N PRO A 52 16.38 -15.16 -2.63
CA PRO A 52 17.36 -14.10 -2.94
C PRO A 52 16.75 -12.76 -3.36
N TYR A 53 15.47 -12.75 -3.72
CA TYR A 53 14.73 -11.53 -4.07
C TYR A 53 14.01 -10.89 -2.88
N LEU A 54 14.07 -11.49 -1.69
CA LEU A 54 13.57 -10.88 -0.46
C LEU A 54 14.73 -10.30 0.35
N THR A 55 14.62 -9.02 0.71
CA THR A 55 15.48 -8.40 1.71
C THR A 55 14.66 -8.10 2.96
N TYR A 56 15.04 -8.65 4.10
CA TYR A 56 14.42 -8.31 5.38
C TYR A 56 15.08 -7.07 5.99
N GLY A 57 14.36 -5.95 6.01
CA GLY A 57 14.83 -4.68 6.53
C GLY A 57 14.64 -4.48 8.04
N GLY A 58 14.07 -5.48 8.73
CA GLY A 58 13.86 -5.44 10.17
C GLY A 58 12.73 -4.50 10.61
N LYS A 59 12.67 -4.22 11.91
CA LYS A 59 11.75 -3.24 12.49
C LYS A 59 12.29 -1.84 12.31
N VAL A 60 11.46 -0.94 11.80
CA VAL A 60 11.81 0.46 11.57
C VAL A 60 10.87 1.36 12.35
N PRO A 61 11.38 2.32 13.16
CA PRO A 61 10.56 3.35 13.80
C PRO A 61 9.82 4.21 12.77
N ALA A 62 8.59 4.63 13.11
CA ALA A 62 7.73 5.39 12.19
C ALA A 62 8.41 6.62 11.53
N PRO A 63 9.26 7.42 12.19
CA PRO A 63 9.95 8.55 11.56
C PRO A 63 10.92 8.14 10.44
N GLN A 64 11.41 6.91 10.44
CA GLN A 64 12.36 6.41 9.43
C GLN A 64 11.67 5.81 8.21
N ILE A 65 10.35 5.61 8.24
CA ILE A 65 9.60 5.00 7.13
C ILE A 65 9.56 5.92 5.91
N LEU A 66 9.35 7.24 6.10
CA LEU A 66 9.28 8.19 5.00
C LEU A 66 10.58 8.27 4.18
N PRO A 67 11.79 8.37 4.80
CA PRO A 67 13.04 8.25 4.06
C PRO A 67 13.18 6.96 3.26
N LEU A 68 12.74 5.82 3.80
CA LEU A 68 12.77 4.54 3.08
C LEU A 68 11.81 4.51 1.89
N MET A 69 10.63 5.11 2.03
CA MET A 69 9.71 5.25 0.89
C MET A 69 10.28 6.16 -0.19
N ASN A 70 10.96 7.25 0.18
CA ASN A 70 11.62 8.15 -0.76
C ASN A 70 12.76 7.48 -1.54
N ASP A 71 13.44 6.51 -0.92
CA ASP A 71 14.50 5.72 -1.57
C ASP A 71 13.96 4.52 -2.37
N SER A 72 12.64 4.35 -2.40
CA SER A 72 11.98 3.23 -3.06
C SER A 72 11.37 3.66 -4.40
N LYS A 73 11.52 2.85 -5.46
CA LYS A 73 10.84 3.07 -6.73
C LYS A 73 9.34 2.84 -6.61
N ILE A 74 8.97 1.78 -5.90
CA ILE A 74 7.58 1.34 -5.70
C ILE A 74 7.33 1.12 -4.21
N VAL A 75 6.21 1.60 -3.71
CA VAL A 75 5.68 1.29 -2.39
C VAL A 75 4.46 0.39 -2.56
N LEU A 76 4.59 -0.86 -2.10
CA LEU A 76 3.48 -1.81 -2.09
C LEU A 76 2.59 -1.60 -0.86
N ASN A 77 1.29 -1.50 -1.08
CA ASN A 77 0.29 -1.46 -0.03
C ASN A 77 -0.75 -2.58 -0.21
N THR A 78 -1.22 -3.14 0.90
CA THR A 78 -2.38 -4.04 0.95
C THR A 78 -3.33 -3.58 2.04
N MET A 79 -4.63 -3.62 1.75
CA MET A 79 -5.69 -3.01 2.55
C MET A 79 -6.95 -3.88 2.52
N THR A 80 -6.84 -5.10 3.02
CA THR A 80 -7.85 -6.17 2.85
C THR A 80 -9.23 -5.85 3.41
N TRP A 81 -9.28 -5.11 4.50
CA TRP A 81 -10.50 -4.84 5.27
C TRP A 81 -11.05 -3.41 5.11
N PHE A 82 -10.25 -2.46 4.64
CA PHE A 82 -10.63 -1.05 4.57
C PHE A 82 -11.05 -0.63 3.16
N LYS A 83 -12.02 -1.32 2.59
CA LYS A 83 -12.43 -1.17 1.19
C LYS A 83 -13.25 0.09 0.86
N ALA A 84 -13.70 0.85 1.87
CA ALA A 84 -14.37 2.12 1.69
C ALA A 84 -13.46 3.35 1.96
N GLY A 85 -12.16 3.12 2.18
CA GLY A 85 -11.20 4.18 2.50
C GLY A 85 -9.85 3.96 1.85
N ALA A 86 -8.84 4.68 2.36
CA ALA A 86 -7.44 4.56 1.97
C ALA A 86 -6.53 4.55 3.21
N HIS A 87 -5.47 3.77 3.16
CA HIS A 87 -4.46 3.75 4.21
C HIS A 87 -3.49 4.93 4.01
N ASP A 88 -2.99 5.52 5.10
CA ASP A 88 -2.03 6.63 5.09
C ASP A 88 -0.75 6.32 4.31
N ARG A 89 -0.33 5.05 4.27
CA ARG A 89 0.83 4.60 3.48
C ARG A 89 0.72 4.96 2.00
N ILE A 90 -0.48 5.00 1.44
CA ILE A 90 -0.72 5.38 0.04
C ILE A 90 -0.28 6.84 -0.16
N PHE A 91 -0.82 7.75 0.64
CA PHE A 91 -0.49 9.17 0.54
C PHE A 91 0.98 9.45 0.90
N ASN A 92 1.50 8.76 1.91
CA ASN A 92 2.91 8.85 2.29
C ASN A 92 3.84 8.39 1.17
N GLY A 93 3.52 7.29 0.48
CA GLY A 93 4.28 6.82 -0.68
C GLY A 93 4.26 7.80 -1.84
N MET A 94 3.08 8.35 -2.18
CA MET A 94 2.94 9.40 -3.19
C MET A 94 3.76 10.65 -2.85
N LEU A 95 3.65 11.16 -1.61
CA LEU A 95 4.40 12.33 -1.14
C LEU A 95 5.91 12.08 -1.03
N ALA A 96 6.31 10.82 -0.85
CA ALA A 96 7.71 10.43 -0.88
C ALA A 96 8.28 10.30 -2.31
N GLY A 97 7.47 10.46 -3.35
CA GLY A 97 7.91 10.35 -4.74
C GLY A 97 8.12 8.92 -5.21
N ALA A 98 7.40 7.97 -4.66
CA ALA A 98 7.37 6.58 -5.12
C ALA A 98 6.07 6.28 -5.87
N VAL A 99 6.10 5.35 -6.84
CA VAL A 99 4.87 4.79 -7.39
C VAL A 99 4.20 3.94 -6.32
N VAL A 100 2.95 4.23 -6.02
CA VAL A 100 2.17 3.42 -5.09
C VAL A 100 1.44 2.33 -5.87
N VAL A 101 1.74 1.07 -5.56
CA VAL A 101 1.03 -0.11 -6.06
C VAL A 101 0.18 -0.64 -4.90
N THR A 102 -1.14 -0.62 -5.04
CA THR A 102 -2.06 -0.93 -3.94
C THR A 102 -3.22 -1.79 -4.40
N ASP A 103 -3.75 -2.61 -3.50
CA ASP A 103 -5.04 -3.23 -3.77
C ASP A 103 -6.17 -2.19 -3.81
N ASP A 104 -7.15 -2.46 -4.65
CA ASP A 104 -8.23 -1.53 -4.93
C ASP A 104 -9.19 -1.31 -3.75
N SER A 105 -9.82 -0.14 -3.71
CA SER A 105 -10.94 0.17 -2.85
C SER A 105 -11.96 1.05 -3.55
N THR A 106 -13.18 1.09 -3.04
CA THR A 106 -14.23 1.97 -3.59
C THR A 106 -13.86 3.45 -3.45
N TYR A 107 -13.11 3.82 -2.42
CA TYR A 107 -12.57 5.16 -2.24
C TYR A 107 -11.51 5.48 -3.31
N LEU A 108 -10.50 4.60 -3.48
CA LEU A 108 -9.42 4.82 -4.43
C LEU A 108 -9.93 4.96 -5.87
N ARG A 109 -10.86 4.09 -6.27
CA ARG A 109 -11.48 4.16 -7.62
C ARG A 109 -12.29 5.44 -7.89
N ARG A 110 -12.77 6.13 -6.84
CA ARG A 110 -13.49 7.40 -6.97
C ARG A 110 -12.56 8.60 -6.95
N THR A 111 -11.41 8.46 -6.29
CA THR A 111 -10.47 9.55 -6.04
C THR A 111 -9.35 9.61 -7.07
N PHE A 112 -8.90 8.46 -7.55
CA PHE A 112 -7.75 8.32 -8.44
C PHE A 112 -8.09 7.50 -9.68
N THR A 113 -7.34 7.74 -10.74
CA THR A 113 -7.36 6.95 -11.97
C THR A 113 -6.23 5.94 -11.94
N ASP A 114 -6.54 4.66 -12.10
CA ASP A 114 -5.55 3.59 -12.17
C ASP A 114 -4.57 3.81 -13.33
N GLY A 115 -3.29 3.61 -13.07
CA GLY A 115 -2.21 3.86 -14.02
C GLY A 115 -1.85 5.33 -14.24
N LYS A 116 -2.47 6.28 -13.50
CA LYS A 116 -2.18 7.70 -13.62
C LYS A 116 -1.62 8.33 -12.35
N GLU A 117 -2.27 8.20 -11.20
CA GLU A 117 -1.79 8.70 -9.91
C GLU A 117 -1.22 7.58 -9.03
N LEU A 118 -1.63 6.35 -9.28
CA LEU A 118 -1.18 5.12 -8.61
C LEU A 118 -1.53 3.92 -9.49
N VAL A 119 -1.09 2.73 -9.11
CA VAL A 119 -1.46 1.46 -9.77
C VAL A 119 -2.28 0.61 -8.82
N MET A 120 -3.44 0.14 -9.28
CA MET A 120 -4.35 -0.69 -8.51
C MET A 120 -4.30 -2.14 -8.97
N PHE A 121 -4.29 -3.07 -8.03
CA PHE A 121 -4.43 -4.49 -8.32
C PHE A 121 -5.60 -5.11 -7.56
N SER A 122 -6.05 -6.27 -8.04
CA SER A 122 -7.12 -7.04 -7.39
C SER A 122 -6.53 -8.11 -6.48
N LEU A 123 -6.97 -8.17 -5.22
CA LEU A 123 -6.61 -9.28 -4.32
C LEU A 123 -7.14 -10.64 -4.80
N LYS A 124 -8.14 -10.65 -5.70
CA LYS A 124 -8.67 -11.88 -6.31
C LYS A 124 -7.82 -12.38 -7.47
N GLU A 125 -6.97 -11.50 -8.02
CA GLU A 125 -6.16 -11.74 -9.21
C GLU A 125 -4.69 -11.40 -8.96
N LEU A 126 -4.18 -11.77 -7.77
CA LEU A 126 -2.80 -11.49 -7.35
C LEU A 126 -1.74 -11.98 -8.34
N GLN A 127 -2.06 -13.02 -9.12
CA GLN A 127 -1.16 -13.54 -10.15
C GLN A 127 -0.84 -12.52 -11.26
N THR A 128 -1.61 -11.46 -11.42
CA THR A 128 -1.35 -10.39 -12.40
C THR A 128 -0.41 -9.30 -11.86
N LEU A 129 -0.19 -9.24 -10.54
CA LEU A 129 0.60 -8.20 -9.90
C LEU A 129 2.08 -8.16 -10.38
N PRO A 130 2.79 -9.28 -10.57
CA PRO A 130 4.15 -9.23 -11.11
C PRO A 130 4.22 -8.62 -12.50
N GLU A 131 3.27 -8.92 -13.39
CA GLU A 131 3.21 -8.36 -14.74
C GLU A 131 3.06 -6.83 -14.71
N GLN A 132 2.17 -6.32 -13.86
CA GLN A 132 2.00 -4.87 -13.65
C GLN A 132 3.29 -4.20 -13.17
N VAL A 133 4.02 -4.83 -12.25
CA VAL A 133 5.31 -4.29 -11.74
C VAL A 133 6.40 -4.37 -12.81
N PHE A 134 6.47 -5.44 -13.60
CA PHE A 134 7.43 -5.53 -14.72
C PHE A 134 7.13 -4.51 -15.80
N ASP A 135 5.85 -4.23 -16.09
CA ASP A 135 5.46 -3.19 -17.04
C ASP A 135 5.95 -1.81 -16.59
N LEU A 136 5.79 -1.46 -15.31
CA LEU A 136 6.34 -0.23 -14.73
C LEU A 136 7.86 -0.15 -14.93
N PHE A 137 8.60 -1.22 -14.68
CA PHE A 137 10.06 -1.24 -14.86
C PHE A 137 10.46 -1.18 -16.34
N GLY A 138 9.64 -1.70 -17.24
CA GLY A 138 9.83 -1.61 -18.69
C GLY A 138 9.57 -0.21 -19.27
N HIS A 139 8.80 0.63 -18.57
CA HIS A 139 8.34 1.93 -19.05
C HIS A 139 8.68 3.05 -18.06
N ILE A 140 9.96 3.33 -17.86
CA ILE A 140 10.46 4.28 -16.84
C ILE A 140 9.85 5.68 -16.96
N SER A 141 9.64 6.19 -18.19
CA SER A 141 9.00 7.50 -18.40
C SER A 141 7.56 7.50 -17.88
N HIS A 142 6.80 6.46 -18.16
CA HIS A 142 5.42 6.31 -17.64
C HIS A 142 5.41 6.15 -16.12
N MET A 143 6.33 5.39 -15.57
CA MET A 143 6.50 5.27 -14.12
C MET A 143 6.77 6.63 -13.47
N GLN A 144 7.58 7.50 -14.08
CA GLN A 144 7.82 8.86 -13.61
C GLN A 144 6.55 9.74 -13.71
N GLU A 145 5.78 9.61 -14.79
CA GLU A 145 4.51 10.34 -14.95
C GLU A 145 3.52 9.96 -13.83
N ILE A 146 3.39 8.66 -13.50
CA ILE A 146 2.55 8.20 -12.38
C ILE A 146 3.03 8.79 -11.06
N THR A 147 4.35 8.80 -10.83
CA THR A 147 4.96 9.37 -9.63
C THR A 147 4.62 10.86 -9.49
N ASP A 148 4.82 11.62 -10.55
CA ASP A 148 4.57 13.08 -10.56
C ASP A 148 3.09 13.39 -10.36
N CYS A 149 2.19 12.70 -11.06
CA CYS A 149 0.74 12.85 -10.90
C CYS A 149 0.29 12.49 -9.46
N GLY A 150 0.78 11.37 -8.93
CA GLY A 150 0.48 10.92 -7.57
C GLY A 150 0.97 11.91 -6.52
N TYR A 151 2.21 12.42 -6.66
CA TYR A 151 2.76 13.45 -5.77
C TYR A 151 1.90 14.72 -5.76
N HIS A 152 1.54 15.23 -6.93
CA HIS A 152 0.72 16.43 -7.04
C HIS A 152 -0.67 16.23 -6.43
N ALA A 153 -1.36 15.14 -6.76
CA ALA A 153 -2.67 14.81 -6.20
C ALA A 153 -2.63 14.71 -4.66
N ALA A 154 -1.63 14.00 -4.12
CA ALA A 154 -1.49 13.87 -2.66
C ALA A 154 -1.16 15.19 -1.97
N LYS A 155 -0.30 16.01 -2.57
CA LYS A 155 0.12 17.31 -2.03
C LYS A 155 -1.00 18.33 -2.04
N GLU A 156 -1.84 18.36 -3.06
CA GLU A 156 -2.91 19.34 -3.21
C GLU A 156 -4.13 19.00 -2.38
N GLU A 157 -4.51 17.72 -2.25
CA GLU A 157 -5.80 17.33 -1.69
C GLU A 157 -5.74 16.40 -0.46
N HIS A 158 -4.58 15.75 -0.19
CA HIS A 158 -4.54 14.65 0.76
C HIS A 158 -3.52 14.81 1.91
N THR A 159 -3.05 16.02 2.14
CA THR A 159 -2.18 16.32 3.30
C THR A 159 -2.99 16.42 4.60
N TRP A 160 -2.32 16.32 5.74
CA TRP A 160 -2.94 16.58 7.04
C TRP A 160 -3.50 18.00 7.16
N LYS A 161 -2.92 18.96 6.45
CA LYS A 161 -3.46 20.33 6.37
C LYS A 161 -4.84 20.34 5.72
N ASN A 162 -5.00 19.70 4.56
CA ASN A 162 -6.29 19.57 3.89
C ASN A 162 -7.34 18.90 4.79
N ARG A 163 -6.95 17.85 5.54
CA ARG A 163 -7.86 17.19 6.48
C ARG A 163 -8.28 18.08 7.63
N ALA A 164 -7.36 18.86 8.19
CA ALA A 164 -7.66 19.81 9.25
C ALA A 164 -8.58 20.95 8.76
N GLU A 165 -8.36 21.45 7.56
CA GLU A 165 -9.21 22.46 6.93
C GLU A 165 -10.63 21.93 6.71
N TYR A 166 -10.77 20.72 6.15
CA TYR A 166 -12.07 20.08 5.97
C TYR A 166 -12.83 19.87 7.29
N ILE A 167 -12.16 19.39 8.33
CA ILE A 167 -12.77 19.22 9.67
C ILE A 167 -13.24 20.58 10.20
N ARG A 168 -12.42 21.62 10.07
CA ARG A 168 -12.78 22.96 10.52
C ARG A 168 -14.03 23.49 9.80
N GLU A 169 -14.12 23.31 8.49
CA GLU A 169 -15.28 23.70 7.70
C GLU A 169 -16.55 22.98 8.16
N CYS A 170 -16.50 21.66 8.37
CA CYS A 170 -17.63 20.89 8.89
C CYS A 170 -18.12 21.39 10.26
N TYR A 171 -17.24 21.95 11.11
CA TYR A 171 -17.62 22.50 12.42
C TYR A 171 -18.12 23.94 12.36
N LEU A 172 -17.84 24.70 11.30
CA LEU A 172 -18.27 26.06 11.15
C LEU A 172 -19.63 26.17 10.42
N ASP A 173 -20.04 25.13 9.73
CA ASP A 173 -21.33 25.05 9.02
C ASP A 173 -22.47 24.54 9.92
N GLU A 174 -22.22 24.24 11.21
CA GLU A 174 -23.19 23.96 12.25
C GLU A 174 -23.49 25.23 13.09
#